data_2c584dca59b1ece5b14eed16f4374b8e
#
_entry.id   2c584dca59b1ece5b14eed16f4374b8e
#
_cell.length_a   1.000
_cell.length_b   1.000
_cell.length_c   1.000
_cell.angle_alpha   90.00
_cell.angle_beta   90.00
_cell.angle_gamma   90.00
#
_symmetry.space_group_name_H-M   'P 1'
#
loop_
_entity.id
_entity.type
_entity.pdbx_description
1 polymer ?
#
loop_
_entity_poly.entity_id
_entity_poly.type
_entity_poly.pdbx_seq_one_letter_code
_entity_poly.pdbx_strand_id
1 'polypeptide(L)'
;MLFSSIAFLVALIIGVTVHECAHAWMANQLGDPTARLMGRISLNPVVHFDPLGALMMVIMAFRGFGIAWGKPTPVTPRYLRHGPRVGMGIVALAGPLSNLLLAAVVAVPLRVGLPLPGLLGLLVWTVVIANIGLAVFNLLPIPPLDGFSVLMGILSVIGARWAYGWSSTLARLEAQGMMVLFFVLMLDMVISRSGFSLLGTILGPPIELLTRLIVG
;
A
#
# COMPACT_ATOMS: atom_id res chain seq x y z
N MET A 1 25.47 -0.16 -3.33
CA MET A 1 24.37 0.04 -4.30
C MET A 1 23.65 -1.26 -4.65
N LEU A 2 24.29 -2.29 -5.23
CA LEU A 2 23.64 -3.53 -5.65
C LEU A 2 22.88 -4.23 -4.51
N PHE A 3 23.51 -4.42 -3.36
CA PHE A 3 22.90 -5.09 -2.19
C PHE A 3 21.69 -4.31 -1.66
N SER A 4 21.74 -2.99 -1.66
CA SER A 4 20.61 -2.15 -1.22
C SER A 4 19.43 -2.26 -2.19
N SER A 5 19.69 -2.29 -3.49
CA SER A 5 18.66 -2.49 -4.52
C SER A 5 18.00 -3.87 -4.42
N ILE A 6 18.80 -4.93 -4.18
CA ILE A 6 18.27 -6.28 -3.99
C ILE A 6 17.45 -6.36 -2.69
N ALA A 7 17.95 -5.78 -1.59
CA ALA A 7 17.22 -5.75 -0.32
C ALA A 7 15.87 -5.02 -0.48
N PHE A 8 15.86 -3.90 -1.20
CA PHE A 8 14.65 -3.13 -1.46
C PHE A 8 13.66 -3.92 -2.35
N LEU A 9 14.14 -4.60 -3.39
CA LEU A 9 13.32 -5.45 -4.25
C LEU A 9 12.67 -6.59 -3.43
N VAL A 10 13.45 -7.27 -2.59
CA VAL A 10 12.94 -8.32 -1.70
C VAL A 10 11.89 -7.75 -0.73
N ALA A 11 12.16 -6.58 -0.15
CA ALA A 11 11.24 -5.91 0.76
C ALA A 11 9.90 -5.57 0.08
N LEU A 12 9.94 -5.06 -1.17
CA LEU A 12 8.74 -4.79 -1.95
C LEU A 12 7.96 -6.06 -2.29
N ILE A 13 8.65 -7.12 -2.71
CA ILE A 13 8.02 -8.42 -3.01
C ILE A 13 7.25 -8.94 -1.78
N ILE A 14 7.90 -8.96 -0.63
CA ILE A 14 7.29 -9.41 0.62
C ILE A 14 6.12 -8.48 1.00
N GLY A 15 6.35 -7.17 0.98
CA GLY A 15 5.35 -6.19 1.38
C GLY A 15 4.10 -6.22 0.52
N VAL A 16 4.22 -6.23 -0.81
CA VAL A 16 3.08 -6.31 -1.73
C VAL A 16 2.35 -7.66 -1.59
N THR A 17 3.09 -8.77 -1.41
CA THR A 17 2.47 -10.08 -1.23
C THR A 17 1.60 -10.15 0.02
N VAL A 18 2.10 -9.68 1.15
CA VAL A 18 1.35 -9.65 2.43
C VAL A 18 0.15 -8.71 2.33
N HIS A 19 0.32 -7.56 1.71
CA HIS A 19 -0.70 -6.55 1.48
C HIS A 19 -1.89 -7.10 0.67
N GLU A 20 -1.62 -7.66 -0.51
CA GLU A 20 -2.66 -8.23 -1.37
C GLU A 20 -3.33 -9.46 -0.74
N CYS A 21 -2.56 -10.30 -0.03
CA CYS A 21 -3.10 -11.41 0.72
C CYS A 21 -4.06 -10.94 1.82
N ALA A 22 -3.74 -9.84 2.50
CA ALA A 22 -4.59 -9.27 3.55
C ALA A 22 -5.91 -8.74 2.98
N HIS A 23 -5.90 -8.07 1.83
CA HIS A 23 -7.14 -7.68 1.13
C HIS A 23 -8.00 -8.89 0.79
N ALA A 24 -7.41 -9.92 0.20
CA ALA A 24 -8.11 -11.16 -0.17
C ALA A 24 -8.71 -11.86 1.05
N TRP A 25 -7.96 -11.93 2.13
CA TRP A 25 -8.41 -12.51 3.40
C TRP A 25 -9.56 -11.71 4.00
N MET A 26 -9.43 -10.39 4.07
CA MET A 26 -10.47 -9.52 4.64
C MET A 26 -11.76 -9.55 3.81
N ALA A 27 -11.67 -9.54 2.47
CA ALA A 27 -12.82 -9.68 1.59
C ALA A 27 -13.59 -10.97 1.88
N ASN A 28 -12.87 -12.10 2.04
CA ASN A 28 -13.47 -13.37 2.38
C ASN A 28 -14.13 -13.36 3.78
N GLN A 29 -13.51 -12.71 4.78
CA GLN A 29 -14.10 -12.56 6.12
C GLN A 29 -15.40 -11.73 6.09
N LEU A 30 -15.46 -10.75 5.20
CA LEU A 30 -16.65 -9.91 5.02
C LEU A 30 -17.71 -10.53 4.11
N GLY A 31 -17.51 -11.76 3.63
CA GLY A 31 -18.53 -12.55 2.91
C GLY A 31 -18.31 -12.58 1.39
N ASP A 32 -17.28 -11.97 0.85
CA ASP A 32 -16.92 -12.09 -0.56
C ASP A 32 -15.89 -13.20 -0.79
N PRO A 33 -16.28 -14.37 -1.36
CA PRO A 33 -15.36 -15.47 -1.62
C PRO A 33 -14.53 -15.30 -2.91
N THR A 34 -14.73 -14.24 -3.67
CA THR A 34 -14.15 -14.08 -5.03
C THR A 34 -12.63 -14.27 -5.03
N ALA A 35 -11.93 -13.52 -4.19
CA ALA A 35 -10.47 -13.59 -4.11
C ALA A 35 -9.99 -14.97 -3.62
N ARG A 36 -10.70 -15.60 -2.67
CA ARG A 36 -10.40 -16.94 -2.18
C ARG A 36 -10.50 -17.99 -3.29
N LEU A 37 -11.61 -17.97 -4.04
CA LEU A 37 -11.85 -18.90 -5.14
C LEU A 37 -10.83 -18.76 -6.28
N MET A 38 -10.22 -17.58 -6.42
CA MET A 38 -9.14 -17.31 -7.37
C MET A 38 -7.74 -17.59 -6.80
N GLY A 39 -7.64 -18.22 -5.61
CA GLY A 39 -6.35 -18.56 -4.99
C GLY A 39 -5.54 -17.38 -4.49
N ARG A 40 -6.19 -16.21 -4.23
CA ARG A 40 -5.51 -14.98 -3.83
C ARG A 40 -5.20 -14.90 -2.32
N ILE A 41 -5.78 -15.77 -1.49
CA ILE A 41 -5.37 -15.92 -0.08
C ILE A 41 -4.12 -16.81 -0.04
N SER A 42 -2.98 -16.22 -0.37
CA SER A 42 -1.71 -16.92 -0.51
C SER A 42 -0.54 -15.99 -0.24
N LEU A 43 0.53 -16.50 0.35
CA LEU A 43 1.81 -15.80 0.48
C LEU A 43 2.77 -16.12 -0.67
N ASN A 44 2.31 -16.81 -1.72
CA ASN A 44 3.07 -16.99 -2.94
C ASN A 44 3.07 -15.67 -3.75
N PRO A 45 4.21 -15.00 -3.95
CA PRO A 45 4.25 -13.73 -4.65
C PRO A 45 3.75 -13.83 -6.10
N VAL A 46 3.93 -14.96 -6.76
CA VAL A 46 3.57 -15.15 -8.19
C VAL A 46 2.09 -14.86 -8.45
N VAL A 47 1.20 -15.16 -7.49
CA VAL A 47 -0.25 -14.93 -7.68
C VAL A 47 -0.63 -13.45 -7.55
N HIS A 48 0.24 -12.61 -6.98
CA HIS A 48 0.00 -11.20 -6.69
C HIS A 48 0.70 -10.24 -7.64
N PHE A 49 1.55 -10.74 -8.54
CA PHE A 49 2.28 -9.88 -9.46
C PHE A 49 1.64 -9.84 -10.86
N ASP A 50 1.58 -8.64 -11.38
CA ASP A 50 1.39 -8.34 -12.78
C ASP A 50 2.77 -8.29 -13.46
N PRO A 51 2.96 -8.85 -14.66
CA PRO A 51 4.27 -8.85 -15.31
C PRO A 51 4.88 -7.47 -15.53
N LEU A 52 4.05 -6.49 -15.89
CA LEU A 52 4.50 -5.11 -16.10
C LEU A 52 4.80 -4.42 -14.76
N GLY A 53 3.95 -4.63 -13.74
CA GLY A 53 4.18 -4.14 -12.39
C GLY A 53 5.46 -4.71 -11.77
N ALA A 54 5.74 -6.00 -11.99
CA ALA A 54 6.98 -6.64 -11.55
C ALA A 54 8.21 -6.06 -12.25
N LEU A 55 8.15 -5.82 -13.57
CA LEU A 55 9.22 -5.16 -14.30
C LEU A 55 9.49 -3.76 -13.76
N MET A 56 8.44 -2.99 -13.51
CA MET A 56 8.55 -1.64 -12.95
C MET A 56 9.10 -1.65 -11.53
N MET A 57 8.78 -2.69 -10.73
CA MET A 57 9.35 -2.89 -9.40
C MET A 57 10.88 -3.10 -9.47
N VAL A 58 11.35 -3.89 -10.43
CA VAL A 58 12.79 -4.07 -10.68
C VAL A 58 13.44 -2.74 -11.08
N ILE A 59 12.84 -2.02 -12.04
CA ILE A 59 13.35 -0.70 -12.47
C ILE A 59 13.43 0.25 -11.26
N MET A 60 12.38 0.33 -10.45
CA MET A 60 12.33 1.18 -9.24
C MET A 60 13.45 0.80 -8.25
N ALA A 61 13.68 -0.49 -8.01
CA ALA A 61 14.72 -0.95 -7.09
C ALA A 61 16.14 -0.58 -7.54
N PHE A 62 16.42 -0.58 -8.84
CA PHE A 62 17.76 -0.32 -9.37
C PHE A 62 18.00 1.12 -9.81
N ARG A 63 16.95 1.85 -10.19
CA ARG A 63 17.06 3.23 -10.67
C ARG A 63 16.66 4.26 -9.61
N GLY A 64 15.98 3.83 -8.53
CA GLY A 64 15.52 4.70 -7.46
C GLY A 64 14.31 5.58 -7.83
N PHE A 65 13.70 5.35 -9.01
CA PHE A 65 12.49 6.04 -9.45
C PHE A 65 11.56 5.07 -10.19
N GLY A 66 10.28 5.37 -10.17
CA GLY A 66 9.24 4.57 -10.83
C GLY A 66 8.04 4.32 -9.95
N ILE A 67 7.05 3.65 -10.50
CA ILE A 67 5.84 3.22 -9.80
C ILE A 67 5.78 1.71 -9.92
N ALA A 68 5.79 1.01 -8.79
CA ALA A 68 5.58 -0.43 -8.74
C ALA A 68 4.15 -0.72 -8.28
N TRP A 69 3.52 -1.72 -8.88
CA TRP A 69 2.19 -2.15 -8.47
C TRP A 69 2.06 -3.67 -8.49
N GLY A 70 1.19 -4.17 -7.62
CA GLY A 70 0.75 -5.57 -7.64
C GLY A 70 -0.44 -5.77 -8.58
N LYS A 71 -0.78 -7.02 -8.83
CA LYS A 71 -2.03 -7.39 -9.49
C LYS A 71 -3.18 -7.20 -8.49
N PRO A 72 -4.11 -6.26 -8.69
CA PRO A 72 -5.14 -5.94 -7.71
C PRO A 72 -5.93 -7.17 -7.28
N THR A 73 -6.23 -7.24 -5.99
CA THR A 73 -7.09 -8.30 -5.44
C THR A 73 -8.52 -8.13 -5.94
N PRO A 74 -9.12 -9.15 -6.59
CA PRO A 74 -10.49 -9.06 -7.08
C PRO A 74 -11.47 -9.09 -5.90
N VAL A 75 -12.30 -8.06 -5.79
CA VAL A 75 -13.35 -7.94 -4.78
C VAL A 75 -14.68 -7.64 -5.48
N THR A 76 -15.74 -8.31 -5.03
CA THR A 76 -17.11 -8.06 -5.50
C THR A 76 -17.89 -7.32 -4.42
N PRO A 77 -17.98 -5.98 -4.48
CA PRO A 77 -18.48 -5.15 -3.38
C PRO A 77 -19.88 -5.50 -2.89
N ARG A 78 -20.74 -6.02 -3.78
CA ARG A 78 -22.12 -6.43 -3.46
C ARG A 78 -22.21 -7.61 -2.48
N TYR A 79 -21.15 -8.41 -2.33
CA TYR A 79 -21.12 -9.53 -1.40
C TYR A 79 -20.62 -9.15 -0.01
N LEU A 80 -20.05 -7.94 0.12
CA LEU A 80 -19.46 -7.50 1.37
C LEU A 80 -20.55 -7.17 2.41
N ARG A 81 -20.38 -7.66 3.60
CA ARG A 81 -21.14 -7.25 4.79
C ARG A 81 -20.91 -5.75 5.02
N HIS A 82 -21.88 -5.09 5.64
CA HIS A 82 -21.90 -3.65 5.90
C HIS A 82 -22.07 -2.76 4.64
N GLY A 83 -22.40 -3.39 3.49
CA GLY A 83 -22.63 -2.70 2.23
C GLY A 83 -21.36 -2.41 1.42
N PRO A 84 -21.52 -2.05 0.13
CA PRO A 84 -20.42 -1.99 -0.82
C PRO A 84 -19.32 -1.00 -0.44
N ARG A 85 -19.67 0.20 0.02
CA ARG A 85 -18.69 1.27 0.31
C ARG A 85 -17.97 1.03 1.63
N VAL A 86 -18.70 0.71 2.70
CA VAL A 86 -18.12 0.44 4.02
C VAL A 86 -17.28 -0.84 3.96
N GLY A 87 -17.82 -1.91 3.34
CA GLY A 87 -17.09 -3.16 3.16
C GLY A 87 -15.80 -2.98 2.38
N MET A 88 -15.82 -2.22 1.26
CA MET A 88 -14.61 -1.88 0.51
C MET A 88 -13.60 -1.09 1.34
N GLY A 89 -14.05 -0.12 2.14
CA GLY A 89 -13.17 0.62 3.04
C GLY A 89 -12.47 -0.27 4.07
N ILE A 90 -13.17 -1.25 4.62
CA ILE A 90 -12.59 -2.23 5.57
C ILE A 90 -11.59 -3.15 4.85
N VAL A 91 -11.94 -3.64 3.65
CA VAL A 91 -11.01 -4.44 2.83
C VAL A 91 -9.76 -3.64 2.52
N ALA A 92 -9.92 -2.40 2.05
CA ALA A 92 -8.82 -1.52 1.69
C ALA A 92 -7.89 -1.23 2.89
N LEU A 93 -8.44 -1.05 4.09
CA LEU A 93 -7.64 -0.81 5.29
C LEU A 93 -6.76 -2.02 5.68
N ALA A 94 -7.18 -3.23 5.34
CA ALA A 94 -6.46 -4.45 5.72
C ALA A 94 -5.04 -4.53 5.12
N GLY A 95 -4.83 -4.06 3.89
CA GLY A 95 -3.52 -4.04 3.24
C GLY A 95 -2.49 -3.20 4.03
N PRO A 96 -2.72 -1.90 4.19
CA PRO A 96 -1.83 -1.03 4.95
C PRO A 96 -1.59 -1.51 6.39
N LEU A 97 -2.63 -1.98 7.08
CA LEU A 97 -2.48 -2.53 8.43
C LEU A 97 -1.59 -3.77 8.46
N SER A 98 -1.68 -4.65 7.46
CA SER A 98 -0.82 -5.82 7.37
C SER A 98 0.65 -5.45 7.13
N ASN A 99 0.92 -4.40 6.36
CA ASN A 99 2.27 -3.88 6.19
C ASN A 99 2.84 -3.30 7.49
N LEU A 100 2.04 -2.54 8.25
CA LEU A 100 2.48 -2.03 9.56
C LEU A 100 2.74 -3.16 10.55
N LEU A 101 1.88 -4.19 10.56
CA LEU A 101 2.09 -5.37 11.41
C LEU A 101 3.37 -6.12 11.01
N LEU A 102 3.59 -6.32 9.72
CA LEU A 102 4.82 -6.94 9.22
C LEU A 102 6.05 -6.12 9.61
N ALA A 103 6.01 -4.81 9.44
CA ALA A 103 7.09 -3.92 9.87
C ALA A 103 7.37 -4.07 11.37
N ALA A 104 6.34 -4.07 12.20
CA ALA A 104 6.47 -4.21 13.65
C ALA A 104 7.08 -5.57 14.06
N VAL A 105 6.65 -6.67 13.44
CA VAL A 105 7.20 -8.01 13.70
C VAL A 105 8.66 -8.11 13.27
N VAL A 106 8.98 -7.61 12.07
CA VAL A 106 10.35 -7.66 11.53
C VAL A 106 11.29 -6.70 12.27
N ALA A 107 10.78 -5.63 12.87
CA ALA A 107 11.55 -4.67 13.65
C ALA A 107 11.95 -5.17 15.04
N VAL A 108 11.38 -6.27 15.55
CA VAL A 108 11.67 -6.77 16.92
C VAL A 108 13.16 -6.88 17.22
N PRO A 109 14.00 -7.48 16.37
CA PRO A 109 15.45 -7.55 16.63
C PRO A 109 16.09 -6.17 16.77
N LEU A 110 15.68 -5.19 15.96
CA LEU A 110 16.20 -3.81 16.03
C LEU A 110 15.78 -3.16 17.34
N ARG A 111 14.51 -3.32 17.72
CA ARG A 111 13.93 -2.71 18.91
C ARG A 111 14.57 -3.22 20.21
N VAL A 112 14.97 -4.50 20.27
CA VAL A 112 15.63 -5.08 21.44
C VAL A 112 17.15 -4.93 21.40
N GLY A 113 17.68 -4.19 20.44
CA GLY A 113 19.12 -3.90 20.33
C GLY A 113 19.97 -5.11 19.97
N LEU A 114 19.41 -6.13 19.29
CA LEU A 114 20.19 -7.28 18.84
C LEU A 114 21.19 -6.84 17.76
N PRO A 115 22.49 -7.18 17.89
CA PRO A 115 23.46 -6.89 16.86
C PRO A 115 23.20 -7.76 15.63
N LEU A 116 22.72 -7.12 14.55
CA LEU A 116 22.50 -7.78 13.29
C LEU A 116 23.72 -7.61 12.38
N PRO A 117 24.31 -8.70 11.82
CA PRO A 117 25.45 -8.59 10.91
C PRO A 117 25.06 -7.85 9.62
N GLY A 118 25.98 -7.06 9.10
CA GLY A 118 25.88 -6.09 8.00
C GLY A 118 24.74 -6.28 7.01
N LEU A 119 24.75 -7.38 6.25
CA LEU A 119 23.72 -7.63 5.19
C LEU A 119 22.35 -7.97 5.78
N LEU A 120 22.30 -8.72 6.87
CA LEU A 120 21.04 -9.05 7.55
C LEU A 120 20.40 -7.79 8.17
N GLY A 121 21.22 -6.94 8.81
CA GLY A 121 20.75 -5.66 9.34
C GLY A 121 20.19 -4.75 8.26
N LEU A 122 20.88 -4.67 7.11
CA LEU A 122 20.40 -3.94 5.94
C LEU A 122 19.03 -4.48 5.46
N LEU A 123 18.90 -5.80 5.33
CA LEU A 123 17.66 -6.42 4.86
C LEU A 123 16.51 -6.15 5.82
N VAL A 124 16.71 -6.40 7.12
CA VAL A 124 15.70 -6.16 8.16
C VAL A 124 15.25 -4.69 8.17
N TRP A 125 16.21 -3.75 8.19
CA TRP A 125 15.91 -2.33 8.12
C TRP A 125 15.12 -1.95 6.86
N THR A 126 15.55 -2.46 5.70
CA THR A 126 14.90 -2.15 4.41
C THR A 126 13.46 -2.70 4.37
N VAL A 127 13.23 -3.92 4.89
CA VAL A 127 11.88 -4.49 4.98
C VAL A 127 10.99 -3.63 5.89
N VAL A 128 11.49 -3.19 7.05
CA VAL A 128 10.73 -2.32 7.96
C VAL A 128 10.33 -1.02 7.27
N ILE A 129 11.31 -0.29 6.72
CA ILE A 129 11.04 1.03 6.11
C ILE A 129 10.17 0.92 4.86
N ALA A 130 10.41 -0.08 4.01
CA ALA A 130 9.59 -0.29 2.82
C ALA A 130 8.12 -0.59 3.16
N ASN A 131 7.87 -1.39 4.20
CA ASN A 131 6.50 -1.71 4.63
C ASN A 131 5.80 -0.53 5.31
N ILE A 132 6.50 0.27 6.11
CA ILE A 132 5.95 1.53 6.64
C ILE A 132 5.63 2.48 5.46
N GLY A 133 6.55 2.63 4.51
CA GLY A 133 6.34 3.45 3.31
C GLY A 133 5.16 3.00 2.48
N LEU A 134 5.03 1.68 2.22
CA LEU A 134 3.88 1.09 1.51
C LEU A 134 2.56 1.39 2.23
N ALA A 135 2.52 1.23 3.55
CA ALA A 135 1.32 1.49 4.35
C ALA A 135 0.91 2.97 4.28
N VAL A 136 1.84 3.89 4.52
CA VAL A 136 1.59 5.33 4.51
C VAL A 136 1.20 5.81 3.11
N PHE A 137 1.89 5.35 2.08
CA PHE A 137 1.59 5.69 0.69
C PHE A 137 0.18 5.22 0.29
N ASN A 138 -0.16 3.95 0.59
CA ASN A 138 -1.47 3.42 0.25
C ASN A 138 -2.61 4.05 1.07
N LEU A 139 -2.34 4.67 2.22
CA LEU A 139 -3.34 5.41 3.00
C LEU A 139 -3.59 6.83 2.50
N LEU A 140 -2.87 7.31 1.48
CA LEU A 140 -3.22 8.58 0.83
C LEU A 140 -4.63 8.52 0.26
N PRO A 141 -5.46 9.57 0.43
CA PRO A 141 -6.83 9.61 -0.08
C PRO A 141 -6.88 9.95 -1.58
N ILE A 142 -6.06 9.28 -2.37
CA ILE A 142 -5.88 9.48 -3.82
C ILE A 142 -6.21 8.18 -4.53
N PRO A 143 -7.17 8.13 -5.49
CA PRO A 143 -7.42 6.92 -6.25
C PRO A 143 -6.20 6.58 -7.15
N PRO A 144 -5.85 5.30 -7.31
CA PRO A 144 -6.55 4.09 -6.91
C PRO A 144 -6.07 3.52 -5.56
N LEU A 145 -5.41 4.31 -4.70
CA LEU A 145 -4.84 3.86 -3.44
C LEU A 145 -5.94 3.49 -2.41
N ASP A 146 -5.61 2.63 -1.47
CA ASP A 146 -6.52 2.12 -0.44
C ASP A 146 -7.17 3.23 0.40
N GLY A 147 -6.40 4.27 0.71
CA GLY A 147 -6.86 5.44 1.47
C GLY A 147 -8.07 6.12 0.86
N PHE A 148 -8.21 6.09 -0.48
CA PHE A 148 -9.40 6.60 -1.15
C PHE A 148 -10.63 5.74 -0.81
N SER A 149 -10.53 4.42 -0.90
CA SER A 149 -11.62 3.50 -0.53
C SER A 149 -11.98 3.59 0.96
N VAL A 150 -10.97 3.75 1.82
CA VAL A 150 -11.17 3.99 3.26
C VAL A 150 -11.94 5.29 3.49
N LEU A 151 -11.53 6.38 2.85
CA LEU A 151 -12.21 7.68 2.92
C LEU A 151 -13.67 7.56 2.47
N MET A 152 -13.92 6.89 1.33
CA MET A 152 -15.27 6.67 0.82
C MET A 152 -16.14 5.85 1.77
N GLY A 153 -15.55 4.85 2.43
CA GLY A 153 -16.21 4.07 3.48
C GLY A 153 -16.62 4.94 4.67
N ILE A 154 -15.71 5.76 5.19
CA ILE A 154 -15.96 6.70 6.29
C ILE A 154 -17.06 7.71 5.94
N LEU A 155 -16.97 8.34 4.77
CA LEU A 155 -17.97 9.31 4.30
C LEU A 155 -19.36 8.67 4.16
N SER A 156 -19.42 7.41 3.77
CA SER A 156 -20.67 6.64 3.69
C SER A 156 -21.32 6.41 5.06
N VAL A 157 -20.53 6.20 6.12
CA VAL A 157 -21.04 6.03 7.50
C VAL A 157 -21.53 7.34 8.08
N ILE A 158 -20.81 8.45 7.84
CA ILE A 158 -21.17 9.78 8.39
C ILE A 158 -22.47 10.29 7.75
N GLY A 159 -22.95 9.70 6.66
CA GLY A 159 -24.21 10.06 6.01
C GLY A 159 -24.21 11.50 5.48
N ALA A 160 -23.05 12.02 5.14
CA ALA A 160 -22.89 13.40 4.71
C ALA A 160 -23.66 13.64 3.40
N ARG A 161 -24.76 14.41 3.47
CA ARG A 161 -25.62 14.74 2.29
C ARG A 161 -24.81 15.37 1.13
N TRP A 162 -23.78 16.14 1.45
CA TRP A 162 -22.86 16.69 0.44
C TRP A 162 -22.05 15.62 -0.28
N ALA A 163 -21.74 14.49 0.38
CA ALA A 163 -21.03 13.37 -0.25
C ALA A 163 -21.86 12.70 -1.36
N TYR A 164 -23.20 12.76 -1.29
CA TYR A 164 -24.07 12.28 -2.38
C TYR A 164 -23.99 13.17 -3.62
N GLY A 165 -23.87 14.48 -3.45
CA GLY A 165 -23.70 15.42 -4.58
C GLY A 165 -22.38 15.22 -5.33
N TRP A 166 -21.32 14.77 -4.63
CA TRP A 166 -20.00 14.49 -5.20
C TRP A 166 -19.84 13.04 -5.66
N SER A 167 -20.80 12.17 -5.40
CA SER A 167 -20.69 10.73 -5.66
C SER A 167 -20.37 10.40 -7.12
N SER A 168 -20.93 11.14 -8.08
CA SER A 168 -20.64 10.96 -9.51
C SER A 168 -19.24 11.42 -9.90
N THR A 169 -18.76 12.51 -9.30
CA THR A 169 -17.41 13.04 -9.54
C THR A 169 -16.37 12.11 -8.91
N LEU A 170 -16.60 11.66 -7.68
CA LEU A 170 -15.72 10.71 -6.99
C LEU A 170 -15.67 9.35 -7.71
N ALA A 171 -16.80 8.86 -8.23
CA ALA A 171 -16.82 7.63 -9.03
C ALA A 171 -16.05 7.79 -10.36
N ARG A 172 -16.06 8.97 -10.99
CA ARG A 172 -15.24 9.25 -12.17
C ARG A 172 -13.76 9.30 -11.83
N LEU A 173 -13.39 9.92 -10.70
CA LEU A 173 -12.01 9.94 -10.22
C LEU A 173 -11.52 8.53 -9.91
N GLU A 174 -12.34 7.69 -9.29
CA GLU A 174 -12.04 6.29 -9.02
C GLU A 174 -11.80 5.51 -10.32
N ALA A 175 -12.68 5.69 -11.33
CA ALA A 175 -12.54 5.05 -12.64
C ALA A 175 -11.27 5.48 -13.39
N GLN A 176 -10.75 6.68 -13.12
CA GLN A 176 -9.52 7.23 -13.71
C GLN A 176 -8.32 7.19 -12.74
N GLY A 177 -8.42 6.40 -11.67
CA GLY A 177 -7.49 6.43 -10.53
C GLY A 177 -6.03 6.32 -10.94
N MET A 178 -5.68 5.40 -11.85
CA MET A 178 -4.30 5.24 -12.31
C MET A 178 -3.77 6.52 -13.00
N MET A 179 -4.62 7.22 -13.76
CA MET A 179 -4.26 8.47 -14.42
C MET A 179 -4.10 9.62 -13.41
N VAL A 180 -4.97 9.66 -12.39
CA VAL A 180 -4.89 10.64 -11.29
C VAL A 180 -3.58 10.44 -10.52
N LEU A 181 -3.26 9.20 -10.14
CA LEU A 181 -2.03 8.88 -9.44
C LEU A 181 -0.80 9.25 -10.28
N PHE A 182 -0.79 8.87 -11.56
CA PHE A 182 0.30 9.21 -12.47
C PHE A 182 0.50 10.73 -12.56
N PHE A 183 -0.59 11.50 -12.67
CA PHE A 183 -0.51 12.97 -12.72
C PHE A 183 0.07 13.56 -11.44
N VAL A 184 -0.37 13.06 -10.26
CA VAL A 184 0.17 13.51 -8.96
C VAL A 184 1.66 13.23 -8.84
N LEU A 185 2.10 12.03 -9.25
CA LEU A 185 3.52 11.65 -9.20
C LEU A 185 4.36 12.45 -10.20
N MET A 186 3.84 12.70 -11.41
CA MET A 186 4.51 13.55 -12.39
C MET A 186 4.64 15.00 -11.91
N LEU A 187 3.57 15.51 -11.29
CA LEU A 187 3.59 16.85 -10.70
C LEU A 187 4.64 16.95 -9.59
N ASP A 188 4.68 15.97 -8.68
CA ASP A 188 5.68 15.92 -7.61
C ASP A 188 7.11 15.83 -8.18
N MET A 189 7.33 15.01 -9.22
CA MET A 189 8.62 14.91 -9.88
C MET A 189 9.08 16.24 -10.52
N VAL A 190 8.16 17.01 -11.09
CA VAL A 190 8.46 18.32 -11.66
C VAL A 190 8.80 19.33 -10.56
N ILE A 191 7.97 19.36 -9.50
CA ILE A 191 8.17 20.26 -8.36
C ILE A 191 9.47 19.91 -7.60
N SER A 192 9.79 18.62 -7.46
CA SER A 192 11.00 18.15 -6.77
C SER A 192 12.30 18.70 -7.38
N ARG A 193 12.28 19.08 -8.66
CA ARG A 193 13.44 19.75 -9.31
C ARG A 193 13.75 21.13 -8.71
N SER A 194 12.77 21.75 -8.06
CA SER A 194 12.99 23.01 -7.32
C SER A 194 13.50 22.83 -5.89
N GLY A 195 13.78 21.58 -5.48
CA GLY A 195 14.22 21.23 -4.12
C GLY A 195 13.08 20.97 -3.12
N PHE A 196 11.82 21.03 -3.56
CA PHE A 196 10.64 20.76 -2.72
C PHE A 196 9.84 19.58 -3.28
N SER A 197 9.64 18.51 -2.47
CA SER A 197 8.75 17.39 -2.81
C SER A 197 7.47 17.50 -2.00
N LEU A 198 6.34 17.58 -2.68
CA LEU A 198 5.03 17.60 -2.06
C LEU A 198 4.75 16.27 -1.34
N LEU A 199 4.99 15.15 -2.04
CA LEU A 199 4.83 13.82 -1.46
C LEU A 199 5.82 13.58 -0.32
N GLY A 200 7.07 14.01 -0.46
CA GLY A 200 8.06 13.93 0.62
C GLY A 200 7.61 14.67 1.88
N THR A 201 7.00 15.84 1.72
CA THR A 201 6.48 16.65 2.85
C THR A 201 5.27 16.00 3.51
N ILE A 202 4.39 15.35 2.73
CA ILE A 202 3.19 14.70 3.26
C ILE A 202 3.52 13.33 3.88
N LEU A 203 4.36 12.53 3.22
CA LEU A 203 4.66 11.16 3.63
C LEU A 203 5.78 11.11 4.69
N GLY A 204 6.72 12.05 4.67
CA GLY A 204 7.88 12.05 5.57
C GLY A 204 7.50 12.00 7.05
N PRO A 205 6.70 12.95 7.57
CA PRO A 205 6.35 13.00 8.99
C PRO A 205 5.66 11.72 9.51
N PRO A 206 4.62 11.15 8.85
CA PRO A 206 4.02 9.90 9.32
C PRO A 206 4.96 8.69 9.21
N ILE A 207 5.82 8.62 8.19
CA ILE A 207 6.82 7.55 8.08
C ILE A 207 7.82 7.65 9.23
N GLU A 208 8.32 8.85 9.54
CA GLU A 208 9.25 9.07 10.64
C GLU A 208 8.63 8.73 11.99
N LEU A 209 7.39 9.18 12.23
CA LEU A 209 6.66 8.88 13.45
C LEU A 209 6.47 7.37 13.63
N LEU A 210 6.00 6.66 12.60
CA LEU A 210 5.79 5.22 12.66
C LEU A 210 7.11 4.46 12.81
N THR A 211 8.19 4.93 12.17
CA THR A 211 9.51 4.34 12.34
C THR A 211 9.99 4.45 13.78
N ARG A 212 9.85 5.62 14.40
CA ARG A 212 10.20 5.80 15.83
C ARG A 212 9.33 4.95 16.75
N LEU A 213 8.04 4.79 16.46
CA LEU A 213 7.16 3.97 17.29
C LEU A 213 7.45 2.47 17.17
N ILE A 214 7.84 2.01 15.98
CA ILE A 214 8.05 0.59 15.68
C ILE A 214 9.47 0.14 16.04
N VAL A 215 10.46 0.95 15.74
CA VAL A 215 11.88 0.60 15.96
C VAL A 215 12.39 1.07 17.34
N GLY A 216 11.94 2.22 17.81
CA GLY A 216 12.33 2.82 19.09
C GLY A 216 13.13 4.09 18.91
#